data_40d35cc76ba81d4adc0f12af9ab07330
#
_entry.id   40d35cc76ba81d4adc0f12af9ab07330
#
_cell.length_a   1.000
_cell.length_b   1.000
_cell.length_c   1.000
_cell.angle_alpha   90.00
_cell.angle_beta   90.00
_cell.angle_gamma   90.00
#
_symmetry.space_group_name_H-M   'P 1'
#
loop_
_entity.id
_entity.type
_entity.pdbx_description
1 polymer ?
#
loop_
_entity_poly.entity_id
_entity_poly.type
_entity_poly.pdbx_seq_one_letter_code
_entity_poly.pdbx_strand_id
1 'polypeptide(L)'
;NYVDGKRGKELKQNIKIKLDQPYLMLMEQEEIYVYKLLNLPEGVKVYMTTDGSTPSAKNGKLITGETVEIPKQSEANLVCVKKGWIDSDVLTKKTGMTYEEEQAYKNDRNNFAEQVVTLVNRIRVANGLNKLTTYDKLTEVAQVRAKEIEISYSHTRPDGTKCFTALDEAGLRTVTAGENIAKGYSTPERVVDAWMNSPGHRANILNPSYTMIGVGYVYDPYTTDANYWTQVFMS
;
A
#
# COMPACT_ATOMS: atom_id res chain seq x y z
N ASN A 1 -10.42 11.04 40.89
CA ASN A 1 -9.27 11.18 41.76
C ASN A 1 -8.85 12.66 41.79
N TYR A 2 -9.02 13.30 42.92
CA TYR A 2 -8.53 14.67 43.16
C TYR A 2 -7.12 14.58 43.71
N VAL A 3 -6.19 15.27 43.10
CA VAL A 3 -4.90 15.58 43.68
C VAL A 3 -4.80 17.12 43.70
N ASP A 4 -4.59 17.71 44.86
CA ASP A 4 -4.41 19.16 45.07
C ASP A 4 -5.57 20.09 44.66
N GLY A 5 -6.83 19.65 44.76
CA GLY A 5 -7.98 20.53 44.59
C GLY A 5 -8.17 21.16 43.19
N LYS A 6 -7.36 20.78 42.21
CA LYS A 6 -7.51 21.24 40.82
C LYS A 6 -8.19 20.16 39.99
N ARG A 7 -9.30 20.52 39.31
CA ARG A 7 -9.90 19.68 38.30
C ARG A 7 -8.85 19.37 37.24
N GLY A 8 -8.55 18.09 37.03
CA GLY A 8 -7.76 17.65 35.90
C GLY A 8 -8.45 18.11 34.60
N LYS A 9 -7.67 18.65 33.66
CA LYS A 9 -8.17 18.92 32.30
C LYS A 9 -8.64 17.60 31.73
N GLU A 10 -9.95 17.50 31.40
CA GLU A 10 -10.45 16.43 30.55
C GLU A 10 -9.69 16.46 29.24
N LEU A 11 -8.86 15.46 29.01
CA LEU A 11 -8.29 15.19 27.70
C LEU A 11 -9.46 14.70 26.80
N LYS A 12 -10.08 15.63 26.08
CA LYS A 12 -10.94 15.29 24.95
C LYS A 12 -10.05 14.70 23.87
N GLN A 13 -9.85 13.39 23.89
CA GLN A 13 -9.33 12.70 22.73
C GLN A 13 -10.34 12.86 21.59
N ASN A 14 -10.03 13.71 20.62
CA ASN A 14 -10.77 13.77 19.34
C ASN A 14 -10.43 12.50 18.56
N ILE A 15 -11.16 11.43 18.83
CA ILE A 15 -11.09 10.22 18.01
C ILE A 15 -11.66 10.60 16.63
N LYS A 16 -10.80 10.68 15.64
CA LYS A 16 -11.24 10.84 14.25
C LYS A 16 -11.55 9.47 13.66
N ILE A 17 -12.74 9.32 13.13
CA ILE A 17 -13.16 8.11 12.42
C ILE A 17 -12.61 8.21 11.00
N LYS A 18 -11.96 7.13 10.50
CA LYS A 18 -11.52 7.00 9.11
C LYS A 18 -12.69 6.52 8.26
N LEU A 19 -12.82 7.09 7.07
CA LEU A 19 -13.80 6.65 6.08
C LEU A 19 -13.32 5.38 5.36
N ASP A 20 -14.27 4.54 4.98
CA ASP A 20 -14.01 3.46 4.03
C ASP A 20 -13.88 4.00 2.61
N GLN A 21 -13.20 3.25 1.75
CA GLN A 21 -13.14 3.53 0.32
C GLN A 21 -14.54 3.48 -0.31
N PRO A 22 -14.79 4.23 -1.40
CA PRO A 22 -16.06 4.12 -2.10
C PRO A 22 -16.20 2.72 -2.71
N TYR A 23 -17.37 2.14 -2.57
CA TYR A 23 -17.70 0.88 -3.23
C TYR A 23 -18.38 1.16 -4.57
N LEU A 24 -17.83 0.59 -5.65
CA LEU A 24 -18.29 0.79 -7.01
C LEU A 24 -18.95 -0.48 -7.56
N MET A 25 -20.18 -0.35 -8.05
CA MET A 25 -20.88 -1.41 -8.78
C MET A 25 -21.00 -1.01 -10.25
N LEU A 26 -20.42 -1.81 -11.15
CA LEU A 26 -20.54 -1.57 -12.59
C LEU A 26 -22.02 -1.72 -13.03
N MET A 27 -22.51 -0.72 -13.71
CA MET A 27 -23.88 -0.68 -14.23
C MET A 27 -23.93 -0.78 -15.74
N GLU A 28 -22.99 -0.13 -16.44
CA GLU A 28 -22.95 -0.04 -17.88
C GLU A 28 -21.51 0.01 -18.37
N GLN A 29 -21.25 -0.61 -19.54
CA GLN A 29 -19.91 -0.75 -20.09
C GLN A 29 -20.01 -0.66 -21.62
N GLU A 30 -19.60 0.48 -22.17
CA GLU A 30 -19.35 0.68 -23.60
C GLU A 30 -18.05 1.46 -23.76
N GLU A 31 -18.12 2.71 -24.28
CA GLU A 31 -16.97 3.64 -24.33
C GLU A 31 -16.74 4.35 -22.98
N ILE A 32 -17.76 4.40 -22.12
CA ILE A 32 -17.71 4.94 -20.78
C ILE A 32 -18.21 3.86 -19.81
N TYR A 33 -17.43 3.61 -18.77
CA TYR A 33 -17.82 2.73 -17.68
C TYR A 33 -18.59 3.52 -16.64
N VAL A 34 -19.85 3.18 -16.43
CA VAL A 34 -20.73 3.82 -15.43
C VAL A 34 -20.78 2.93 -14.20
N TYR A 35 -20.32 3.46 -13.08
CA TYR A 35 -20.34 2.76 -11.79
C TYR A 35 -21.31 3.46 -10.85
N LYS A 36 -22.14 2.69 -10.14
CA LYS A 36 -22.94 3.19 -9.03
C LYS A 36 -22.11 3.21 -7.75
N LEU A 37 -22.16 4.35 -7.05
CA LEU A 37 -21.59 4.49 -5.70
C LEU A 37 -22.55 3.85 -4.69
N LEU A 38 -22.05 2.94 -3.88
CA LEU A 38 -22.86 2.24 -2.88
C LEU A 38 -22.39 2.56 -1.46
N ASN A 39 -23.33 2.51 -0.53
CA ASN A 39 -23.07 2.55 0.91
C ASN A 39 -22.32 3.80 1.39
N LEU A 40 -22.47 4.94 0.71
CA LEU A 40 -21.88 6.19 1.17
C LEU A 40 -22.64 6.72 2.39
N PRO A 41 -21.97 6.94 3.53
CA PRO A 41 -22.59 7.59 4.68
C PRO A 41 -23.06 9.02 4.36
N GLU A 42 -24.08 9.48 5.04
CA GLU A 42 -24.60 10.84 4.85
C GLU A 42 -23.49 11.90 5.03
N GLY A 43 -23.45 12.87 4.13
CA GLY A 43 -22.48 13.97 4.13
C GLY A 43 -21.08 13.61 3.66
N VAL A 44 -20.84 12.37 3.18
CA VAL A 44 -19.60 12.00 2.50
C VAL A 44 -19.62 12.56 1.08
N LYS A 45 -18.49 13.12 0.66
CA LYS A 45 -18.21 13.58 -0.71
C LYS A 45 -17.16 12.67 -1.33
N VAL A 46 -17.32 12.35 -2.62
CA VAL A 46 -16.34 11.58 -3.38
C VAL A 46 -15.64 12.52 -4.35
N TYR A 47 -14.31 12.50 -4.33
CA TYR A 47 -13.47 13.22 -5.30
C TYR A 47 -12.73 12.22 -6.18
N MET A 48 -12.59 12.54 -7.46
CA MET A 48 -11.96 11.68 -8.46
C MET A 48 -10.92 12.45 -9.26
N THR A 49 -9.79 11.79 -9.55
CA THR A 49 -8.79 12.22 -10.55
C THR A 49 -8.60 11.14 -11.58
N THR A 50 -8.21 11.53 -12.81
CA THR A 50 -7.92 10.61 -13.92
C THR A 50 -6.54 10.82 -14.53
N ASP A 51 -5.72 11.66 -13.90
CA ASP A 51 -4.37 12.03 -14.32
C ASP A 51 -3.27 11.36 -13.48
N GLY A 52 -3.63 10.34 -12.72
CA GLY A 52 -2.71 9.64 -11.80
C GLY A 52 -2.46 10.37 -10.48
N SER A 53 -2.93 11.61 -10.32
CA SER A 53 -2.76 12.35 -9.06
C SER A 53 -3.64 11.81 -7.94
N THR A 54 -3.25 12.09 -6.69
CA THR A 54 -4.05 11.72 -5.51
C THR A 54 -5.25 12.66 -5.38
N PRO A 55 -6.49 12.15 -5.41
CA PRO A 55 -7.68 12.98 -5.25
C PRO A 55 -7.81 13.50 -3.81
N SER A 56 -8.39 14.68 -3.68
CA SER A 56 -8.70 15.32 -2.40
C SER A 56 -9.77 16.40 -2.60
N ALA A 57 -10.24 17.00 -1.51
CA ALA A 57 -11.14 18.16 -1.60
C ALA A 57 -10.54 19.39 -2.33
N LYS A 58 -9.22 19.43 -2.50
CA LYS A 58 -8.49 20.51 -3.20
C LYS A 58 -8.04 20.10 -4.59
N ASN A 59 -7.97 18.82 -4.87
CA ASN A 59 -7.53 18.24 -6.12
C ASN A 59 -8.47 17.12 -6.52
N GLY A 60 -9.11 17.26 -7.66
CA GLY A 60 -10.03 16.27 -8.21
C GLY A 60 -11.43 16.81 -8.45
N LYS A 61 -12.14 16.12 -9.32
CA LYS A 61 -13.54 16.41 -9.65
C LYS A 61 -14.45 15.88 -8.54
N LEU A 62 -15.29 16.75 -7.96
CA LEU A 62 -16.34 16.31 -7.05
C LEU A 62 -17.40 15.53 -7.84
N ILE A 63 -17.72 14.34 -7.38
CA ILE A 63 -18.83 13.53 -7.90
C ILE A 63 -20.11 14.00 -7.21
N THR A 64 -21.05 14.51 -7.98
CA THR A 64 -22.29 15.14 -7.46
C THR A 64 -23.52 14.25 -7.54
N GLY A 65 -23.39 13.02 -8.03
CA GLY A 65 -24.48 12.06 -8.19
C GLY A 65 -24.20 10.74 -7.50
N GLU A 66 -25.07 9.78 -7.75
CA GLU A 66 -24.90 8.39 -7.29
C GLU A 66 -24.01 7.55 -8.23
N THR A 67 -23.56 8.12 -9.35
CA THR A 67 -22.79 7.42 -10.36
C THR A 67 -21.47 8.12 -10.65
N VAL A 68 -20.47 7.32 -11.02
CA VAL A 68 -19.17 7.73 -11.51
C VAL A 68 -19.00 7.25 -12.93
N GLU A 69 -18.63 8.15 -13.82
CA GLU A 69 -18.30 7.86 -15.21
C GLU A 69 -16.78 7.85 -15.37
N ILE A 70 -16.24 6.74 -15.85
CA ILE A 70 -14.81 6.56 -16.09
C ILE A 70 -14.63 6.15 -17.56
N PRO A 71 -13.90 6.94 -18.38
CA PRO A 71 -13.65 6.60 -19.77
C PRO A 71 -12.98 5.24 -19.91
N LYS A 72 -13.21 4.58 -21.05
CA LYS A 72 -12.52 3.34 -21.43
C LYS A 72 -11.00 3.55 -21.48
N GLN A 73 -10.26 2.52 -21.13
CA GLN A 73 -8.79 2.51 -21.11
C GLN A 73 -8.18 3.65 -20.28
N SER A 74 -8.82 4.01 -19.17
CA SER A 74 -8.33 5.01 -18.24
C SER A 74 -8.19 4.46 -16.83
N GLU A 75 -7.45 5.21 -16.01
CA GLU A 75 -7.33 4.95 -14.59
C GLU A 75 -7.97 6.12 -13.82
N ALA A 76 -8.85 5.81 -12.88
CA ALA A 76 -9.44 6.79 -11.99
C ALA A 76 -9.05 6.48 -10.54
N ASN A 77 -8.65 7.51 -9.81
CA ASN A 77 -8.41 7.47 -8.38
C ASN A 77 -9.56 8.17 -7.67
N LEU A 78 -10.16 7.53 -6.67
CA LEU A 78 -11.29 8.04 -5.91
C LEU A 78 -10.98 8.07 -4.42
N VAL A 79 -11.48 9.08 -3.72
CA VAL A 79 -11.39 9.21 -2.26
C VAL A 79 -12.70 9.70 -1.67
N CYS A 80 -13.09 9.16 -0.52
CA CYS A 80 -14.19 9.66 0.29
C CYS A 80 -13.68 10.70 1.29
N VAL A 81 -14.36 11.85 1.37
CA VAL A 81 -14.00 12.96 2.26
C VAL A 81 -15.23 13.40 3.04
N LYS A 82 -15.08 13.62 4.36
CA LYS A 82 -16.11 14.18 5.23
C LYS A 82 -15.47 15.08 6.27
N LYS A 83 -16.01 16.27 6.45
CA LYS A 83 -15.49 17.25 7.43
C LYS A 83 -15.42 16.65 8.84
N GLY A 84 -14.26 16.72 9.43
CA GLY A 84 -13.99 16.21 10.79
C GLY A 84 -13.65 14.72 10.87
N TRP A 85 -13.64 14.01 9.75
CA TRP A 85 -13.24 12.62 9.64
C TRP A 85 -11.85 12.52 8.97
N ILE A 86 -11.25 11.33 9.03
CA ILE A 86 -10.06 11.01 8.22
C ILE A 86 -10.57 10.55 6.86
N ASP A 87 -9.97 11.08 5.79
CA ASP A 87 -10.30 10.67 4.43
C ASP A 87 -10.06 9.16 4.24
N SER A 88 -10.81 8.54 3.33
CA SER A 88 -10.60 7.14 2.98
C SER A 88 -9.22 6.91 2.35
N ASP A 89 -8.81 5.65 2.27
CA ASP A 89 -7.78 5.28 1.32
C ASP A 89 -8.25 5.55 -0.11
N VAL A 90 -7.29 5.73 -1.01
CA VAL A 90 -7.60 5.96 -2.43
C VAL A 90 -8.00 4.64 -3.07
N LEU A 91 -9.19 4.60 -3.66
CA LEU A 91 -9.59 3.53 -4.57
C LEU A 91 -9.08 3.84 -5.97
N THR A 92 -8.23 3.00 -6.53
CA THR A 92 -7.83 3.07 -7.94
C THR A 92 -8.69 2.10 -8.76
N LYS A 93 -9.33 2.60 -9.82
CA LYS A 93 -10.13 1.81 -10.76
C LYS A 93 -9.58 1.98 -12.16
N LYS A 94 -9.12 0.87 -12.76
CA LYS A 94 -8.75 0.81 -14.18
C LYS A 94 -9.95 0.31 -14.98
N THR A 95 -10.18 0.91 -16.15
CA THR A 95 -11.23 0.52 -17.09
C THR A 95 -10.62 -0.10 -18.35
N GLY A 96 -11.41 -0.90 -19.06
CA GLY A 96 -10.94 -1.59 -20.28
C GLY A 96 -10.38 -2.98 -20.03
N MET A 97 -10.33 -3.43 -18.78
CA MET A 97 -10.12 -4.84 -18.45
C MET A 97 -11.47 -5.50 -18.21
N THR A 98 -11.67 -6.70 -18.72
CA THR A 98 -12.81 -7.54 -18.31
C THR A 98 -12.66 -7.93 -16.84
N TYR A 99 -13.73 -8.45 -16.26
CA TYR A 99 -13.67 -8.95 -14.88
C TYR A 99 -12.59 -10.05 -14.74
N GLU A 100 -12.50 -10.93 -15.72
CA GLU A 100 -11.51 -12.01 -15.75
C GLU A 100 -10.08 -11.46 -15.85
N GLU A 101 -9.85 -10.45 -16.69
CA GLU A 101 -8.55 -9.77 -16.79
C GLU A 101 -8.18 -9.06 -15.51
N GLU A 102 -9.14 -8.38 -14.83
CA GLU A 102 -8.89 -7.76 -13.53
C GLU A 102 -8.56 -8.80 -12.46
N GLN A 103 -9.27 -9.94 -12.42
CA GLN A 103 -8.95 -11.02 -11.48
C GLN A 103 -7.61 -11.68 -11.83
N ALA A 104 -7.32 -11.88 -13.12
CA ALA A 104 -6.03 -12.40 -13.56
C ALA A 104 -4.88 -11.46 -13.17
N TYR A 105 -5.04 -10.15 -13.37
CA TYR A 105 -4.07 -9.15 -12.95
C TYR A 105 -3.83 -9.14 -11.43
N LYS A 106 -4.91 -9.19 -10.63
CA LYS A 106 -4.81 -9.25 -9.17
C LYS A 106 -4.15 -10.54 -8.67
N ASN A 107 -4.33 -11.64 -9.42
CA ASN A 107 -3.76 -12.94 -9.09
C ASN A 107 -2.43 -13.22 -9.80
N ASP A 108 -2.00 -12.34 -10.71
CA ASP A 108 -0.70 -12.49 -11.38
C ASP A 108 0.45 -12.20 -10.42
N ARG A 109 1.12 -13.27 -10.00
CA ARG A 109 2.26 -13.21 -9.09
C ARG A 109 3.44 -12.44 -9.66
N ASN A 110 3.53 -12.26 -10.98
CA ASN A 110 4.61 -11.51 -11.60
C ASN A 110 4.58 -10.01 -11.24
N ASN A 111 3.41 -9.47 -10.91
CA ASN A 111 3.25 -8.06 -10.51
C ASN A 111 3.09 -7.85 -8.98
N PHE A 112 3.17 -8.90 -8.17
CA PHE A 112 2.95 -8.82 -6.73
C PHE A 112 3.95 -7.87 -6.04
N ALA A 113 5.20 -7.87 -6.46
CA ALA A 113 6.21 -6.94 -5.92
C ALA A 113 5.83 -5.47 -6.21
N GLU A 114 5.36 -5.17 -7.42
CA GLU A 114 4.91 -3.82 -7.81
C GLU A 114 3.65 -3.39 -7.03
N GLN A 115 2.72 -4.32 -6.82
CA GLN A 115 1.53 -4.07 -6.01
C GLN A 115 1.90 -3.72 -4.56
N VAL A 116 2.87 -4.42 -3.96
CA VAL A 116 3.40 -4.09 -2.62
C VAL A 116 3.97 -2.68 -2.59
N VAL A 117 4.80 -2.28 -3.57
CA VAL A 117 5.34 -0.91 -3.66
C VAL A 117 4.21 0.12 -3.73
N THR A 118 3.19 -0.16 -4.53
CA THR A 118 2.02 0.72 -4.68
C THR A 118 1.28 0.90 -3.35
N LEU A 119 1.03 -0.19 -2.63
CA LEU A 119 0.36 -0.17 -1.32
C LEU A 119 1.18 0.58 -0.27
N VAL A 120 2.49 0.30 -0.20
CA VAL A 120 3.42 0.99 0.71
C VAL A 120 3.43 2.49 0.44
N ASN A 121 3.51 2.90 -0.82
CA ASN A 121 3.52 4.31 -1.19
C ASN A 121 2.19 5.02 -0.88
N ARG A 122 1.05 4.33 -1.01
CA ARG A 122 -0.25 4.85 -0.54
C ARG A 122 -0.24 5.09 0.96
N ILE A 123 0.25 4.12 1.74
CA ILE A 123 0.35 4.23 3.19
C ILE A 123 1.27 5.38 3.59
N ARG A 124 2.43 5.52 2.96
CA ARG A 124 3.37 6.61 3.23
C ARG A 124 2.75 7.98 2.99
N VAL A 125 2.12 8.17 1.84
CA VAL A 125 1.43 9.43 1.50
C VAL A 125 0.32 9.74 2.49
N ALA A 126 -0.48 8.75 2.88
CA ALA A 126 -1.53 8.91 3.89
C ALA A 126 -0.98 9.31 5.28
N ASN A 127 0.31 9.01 5.56
CA ASN A 127 1.01 9.42 6.78
C ASN A 127 1.89 10.68 6.59
N GLY A 128 1.72 11.43 5.50
CA GLY A 128 2.45 12.69 5.24
C GLY A 128 3.90 12.50 4.79
N LEU A 129 4.27 11.31 4.34
CA LEU A 129 5.62 10.97 3.89
C LEU A 129 5.70 10.97 2.36
N ASN A 130 6.90 11.22 1.83
CA ASN A 130 7.17 11.09 0.40
C ASN A 130 7.07 9.62 -0.04
N LYS A 131 6.65 9.42 -1.30
CA LYS A 131 6.72 8.11 -1.94
C LYS A 131 8.17 7.63 -2.02
N LEU A 132 8.37 6.33 -1.90
CA LEU A 132 9.64 5.68 -2.21
C LEU A 132 9.72 5.42 -3.72
N THR A 133 10.91 5.61 -4.27
CA THR A 133 11.21 5.27 -5.67
C THR A 133 11.71 3.84 -5.75
N THR A 134 11.30 3.10 -6.76
CA THR A 134 11.88 1.79 -7.08
C THR A 134 13.24 1.98 -7.75
N TYR A 135 14.16 1.06 -7.47
CA TYR A 135 15.46 1.00 -8.10
C TYR A 135 15.76 -0.46 -8.46
N ASP A 136 16.03 -0.73 -9.73
CA ASP A 136 16.15 -2.12 -10.25
C ASP A 136 17.14 -2.95 -9.46
N LYS A 137 18.35 -2.45 -9.21
CA LYS A 137 19.34 -3.17 -8.40
C LYS A 137 18.88 -3.45 -6.97
N LEU A 138 18.07 -2.55 -6.37
CA LEU A 138 17.52 -2.78 -5.04
C LEU A 138 16.42 -3.83 -5.08
N THR A 139 15.67 -3.89 -6.16
CA THR A 139 14.67 -4.94 -6.42
C THR A 139 15.37 -6.30 -6.61
N GLU A 140 16.50 -6.35 -7.33
CA GLU A 140 17.32 -7.56 -7.46
C GLU A 140 17.81 -8.04 -6.09
N VAL A 141 18.32 -7.14 -5.24
CA VAL A 141 18.72 -7.47 -3.86
C VAL A 141 17.55 -8.05 -3.07
N ALA A 142 16.38 -7.40 -3.11
CA ALA A 142 15.19 -7.90 -2.44
C ALA A 142 14.77 -9.28 -2.96
N GLN A 143 14.92 -9.53 -4.27
CA GLN A 143 14.62 -10.83 -4.87
C GLN A 143 15.61 -11.92 -4.43
N VAL A 144 16.90 -11.60 -4.30
CA VAL A 144 17.91 -12.50 -3.71
C VAL A 144 17.50 -12.85 -2.27
N ARG A 145 17.17 -11.83 -1.47
CA ARG A 145 16.71 -12.03 -0.08
C ARG A 145 15.43 -12.86 0.01
N ALA A 146 14.49 -12.68 -0.89
CA ALA A 146 13.26 -13.48 -0.92
C ALA A 146 13.55 -14.98 -1.14
N LYS A 147 14.53 -15.30 -1.99
CA LYS A 147 15.02 -16.69 -2.17
C LYS A 147 15.77 -17.21 -0.95
N GLU A 148 16.53 -16.38 -0.28
CA GLU A 148 17.28 -16.78 0.92
C GLU A 148 16.38 -17.07 2.11
N ILE A 149 15.31 -16.27 2.31
CA ILE A 149 14.35 -16.50 3.40
C ILE A 149 13.44 -17.72 3.16
N GLU A 150 13.30 -18.17 1.92
CA GLU A 150 12.71 -19.47 1.60
C GLU A 150 13.55 -20.63 2.19
N ILE A 151 14.88 -20.53 2.09
CA ILE A 151 15.83 -21.52 2.63
C ILE A 151 15.91 -21.39 4.16
N SER A 152 16.07 -20.17 4.66
CA SER A 152 16.21 -19.87 6.09
C SER A 152 15.51 -18.55 6.43
N TYR A 153 14.36 -18.63 7.09
CA TYR A 153 13.55 -17.48 7.47
C TYR A 153 14.23 -16.65 8.57
N SER A 154 15.13 -15.76 8.16
CA SER A 154 15.95 -14.95 9.06
C SER A 154 16.46 -13.69 8.38
N HIS A 155 16.75 -12.63 9.19
CA HIS A 155 17.55 -11.48 8.77
C HIS A 155 19.07 -11.80 8.66
N THR A 156 19.48 -12.98 9.10
CA THR A 156 20.80 -13.55 8.81
C THR A 156 20.69 -14.39 7.55
N ARG A 157 21.59 -14.18 6.60
CA ARG A 157 21.64 -14.91 5.32
C ARG A 157 22.05 -16.37 5.55
N PRO A 158 21.77 -17.28 4.61
CA PRO A 158 22.15 -18.69 4.74
C PRO A 158 23.66 -18.93 4.93
N ASP A 159 24.51 -18.02 4.47
CA ASP A 159 25.96 -18.05 4.65
C ASP A 159 26.43 -17.52 6.02
N GLY A 160 25.51 -17.10 6.89
CA GLY A 160 25.77 -16.55 8.21
C GLY A 160 26.07 -15.04 8.24
N THR A 161 26.07 -14.36 7.10
CA THR A 161 26.27 -12.91 7.04
C THR A 161 24.96 -12.14 7.33
N LYS A 162 25.06 -10.83 7.55
CA LYS A 162 23.88 -9.95 7.76
C LYS A 162 23.15 -9.71 6.43
N CYS A 163 21.83 -9.52 6.47
CA CYS A 163 21.02 -9.27 5.29
C CYS A 163 21.54 -8.13 4.38
N PHE A 164 22.15 -7.10 4.97
CA PHE A 164 22.63 -5.94 4.21
C PHE A 164 23.92 -6.19 3.43
N THR A 165 24.63 -7.32 3.66
CA THR A 165 25.75 -7.70 2.78
C THR A 165 25.28 -7.92 1.33
N ALA A 166 24.01 -8.24 1.12
CA ALA A 166 23.41 -8.31 -0.21
C ALA A 166 23.40 -6.95 -0.95
N LEU A 167 23.33 -5.83 -0.22
CA LEU A 167 23.49 -4.49 -0.80
C LEU A 167 24.95 -4.27 -1.24
N ASP A 168 25.91 -4.65 -0.39
CA ASP A 168 27.34 -4.50 -0.69
C ASP A 168 27.72 -5.31 -1.93
N GLU A 169 27.22 -6.55 -2.05
CA GLU A 169 27.43 -7.43 -3.21
C GLU A 169 26.85 -6.84 -4.50
N ALA A 170 25.71 -6.14 -4.42
CA ALA A 170 25.12 -5.41 -5.55
C ALA A 170 25.81 -4.07 -5.86
N GLY A 171 26.86 -3.71 -5.08
CA GLY A 171 27.55 -2.43 -5.21
C GLY A 171 26.72 -1.24 -4.77
N LEU A 172 25.69 -1.45 -3.94
CA LEU A 172 24.86 -0.40 -3.38
C LEU A 172 25.44 0.09 -2.06
N ARG A 173 25.62 1.40 -1.93
CA ARG A 173 26.08 2.05 -0.70
C ARG A 173 24.99 2.97 -0.20
N THR A 174 24.68 2.88 1.07
CA THR A 174 23.65 3.69 1.72
C THR A 174 24.06 4.07 3.14
N VAL A 175 23.52 5.19 3.62
CA VAL A 175 23.70 5.63 5.01
C VAL A 175 22.76 4.85 5.93
N THR A 176 21.55 4.56 5.45
CA THR A 176 20.54 3.84 6.19
C THR A 176 19.87 2.78 5.32
N ALA A 177 19.69 1.59 5.89
CA ALA A 177 18.96 0.50 5.25
C ALA A 177 18.01 -0.17 6.23
N GLY A 178 16.95 -0.79 5.71
CA GLY A 178 16.00 -1.58 6.47
C GLY A 178 15.52 -2.77 5.67
N GLU A 179 15.13 -3.82 6.37
CA GLU A 179 14.56 -5.02 5.77
C GLU A 179 13.28 -5.42 6.51
N ASN A 180 12.23 -5.72 5.75
CA ASN A 180 11.05 -6.43 6.23
C ASN A 180 10.98 -7.76 5.50
N ILE A 181 10.75 -8.85 6.23
CA ILE A 181 10.55 -10.18 5.67
C ILE A 181 9.19 -10.73 6.13
N ALA A 182 8.56 -11.53 5.29
CA ALA A 182 7.33 -12.25 5.63
C ALA A 182 7.22 -13.54 4.84
N LYS A 183 6.40 -14.48 5.34
CA LYS A 183 6.05 -15.72 4.67
C LYS A 183 4.60 -16.12 4.93
N GLY A 184 4.01 -16.93 4.05
CA GLY A 184 2.67 -17.48 4.21
C GLY A 184 1.53 -16.55 3.76
N TYR A 185 1.79 -15.31 3.42
CA TYR A 185 0.75 -14.37 2.96
C TYR A 185 0.54 -14.51 1.45
N SER A 186 -0.67 -14.80 1.04
CA SER A 186 -1.00 -15.16 -0.33
C SER A 186 -1.23 -13.96 -1.27
N THR A 187 -1.33 -12.74 -0.74
CA THR A 187 -1.55 -11.52 -1.55
C THR A 187 -0.74 -10.33 -1.03
N PRO A 188 -0.45 -9.34 -1.91
CA PRO A 188 0.20 -8.09 -1.54
C PRO A 188 -0.50 -7.33 -0.39
N GLU A 189 -1.83 -7.28 -0.40
CA GLU A 189 -2.60 -6.59 0.63
C GLU A 189 -2.40 -7.23 1.99
N ARG A 190 -2.47 -8.58 2.06
CA ARG A 190 -2.31 -9.32 3.32
C ARG A 190 -0.92 -9.16 3.91
N VAL A 191 0.13 -9.19 3.10
CA VAL A 191 1.49 -9.03 3.60
C VAL A 191 1.75 -7.60 4.06
N VAL A 192 1.29 -6.60 3.31
CA VAL A 192 1.44 -5.19 3.70
C VAL A 192 0.65 -4.89 4.97
N ASP A 193 -0.58 -5.40 5.10
CA ASP A 193 -1.37 -5.28 6.33
C ASP A 193 -0.65 -5.92 7.53
N ALA A 194 -0.11 -7.12 7.37
CA ALA A 194 0.66 -7.79 8.42
C ALA A 194 1.89 -6.98 8.84
N TRP A 195 2.65 -6.42 7.90
CA TRP A 195 3.78 -5.54 8.22
C TRP A 195 3.33 -4.26 8.94
N MET A 196 2.22 -3.66 8.52
CA MET A 196 1.69 -2.46 9.18
C MET A 196 1.15 -2.73 10.59
N ASN A 197 0.71 -3.93 10.89
CA ASN A 197 0.29 -4.36 12.22
C ASN A 197 1.46 -4.78 13.13
N SER A 198 2.68 -4.90 12.61
CA SER A 198 3.91 -5.19 13.35
C SER A 198 4.71 -3.91 13.60
N PRO A 199 4.94 -3.50 14.86
CA PRO A 199 5.62 -2.22 15.17
C PRO A 199 6.97 -2.04 14.49
N GLY A 200 7.81 -3.10 14.44
CA GLY A 200 9.13 -3.04 13.80
C GLY A 200 9.06 -2.89 12.29
N HIS A 201 8.21 -3.69 11.62
CA HIS A 201 8.02 -3.60 10.17
C HIS A 201 7.36 -2.28 9.76
N ARG A 202 6.36 -1.83 10.52
CA ARG A 202 5.72 -0.53 10.33
C ARG A 202 6.72 0.62 10.43
N ALA A 203 7.64 0.56 11.40
CA ALA A 203 8.67 1.59 11.56
C ALA A 203 9.56 1.70 10.31
N ASN A 204 9.88 0.60 9.64
CA ASN A 204 10.60 0.63 8.37
C ASN A 204 9.74 1.28 7.26
N ILE A 205 8.49 0.86 7.09
CA ILE A 205 7.59 1.42 6.06
C ILE A 205 7.40 2.93 6.23
N LEU A 206 7.29 3.41 7.47
CA LEU A 206 7.06 4.81 7.79
C LEU A 206 8.34 5.59 8.11
N ASN A 207 9.52 5.04 7.88
CA ASN A 207 10.77 5.75 8.11
C ASN A 207 10.95 6.90 7.09
N PRO A 208 11.03 8.17 7.55
CA PRO A 208 11.17 9.33 6.66
C PRO A 208 12.53 9.41 5.97
N SER A 209 13.56 8.73 6.52
CA SER A 209 14.90 8.73 5.95
C SER A 209 15.04 7.86 4.70
N TYR A 210 14.12 6.92 4.46
CA TYR A 210 14.18 6.10 3.25
C TYR A 210 13.60 6.84 2.06
N THR A 211 14.29 6.70 0.91
CA THR A 211 13.91 7.27 -0.37
C THR A 211 13.66 6.22 -1.44
N MET A 212 14.18 5.01 -1.24
CA MET A 212 14.09 3.91 -2.21
C MET A 212 13.57 2.63 -1.55
N ILE A 213 12.92 1.80 -2.37
CA ILE A 213 12.41 0.49 -1.99
C ILE A 213 12.66 -0.52 -3.12
N GLY A 214 13.10 -1.72 -2.74
CA GLY A 214 13.04 -2.92 -3.56
C GLY A 214 12.13 -3.95 -2.90
N VAL A 215 11.34 -4.66 -3.68
CA VAL A 215 10.47 -5.75 -3.19
C VAL A 215 10.81 -7.03 -3.94
N GLY A 216 11.05 -8.10 -3.20
CA GLY A 216 11.23 -9.44 -3.71
C GLY A 216 10.08 -10.35 -3.32
N TYR A 217 9.69 -11.24 -4.22
CA TYR A 217 8.65 -12.23 -4.00
C TYR A 217 9.04 -13.57 -4.59
N VAL A 218 8.85 -14.64 -3.82
CA VAL A 218 9.03 -16.03 -4.27
C VAL A 218 7.77 -16.81 -3.95
N TYR A 219 7.32 -17.59 -4.91
CA TYR A 219 6.26 -18.57 -4.74
C TYR A 219 6.82 -19.97 -4.97
N ASP A 220 6.77 -20.79 -3.93
CA ASP A 220 7.06 -22.22 -3.99
C ASP A 220 5.88 -23.03 -3.43
N PRO A 221 5.08 -23.66 -4.29
CA PRO A 221 3.90 -24.42 -3.87
C PRO A 221 4.26 -25.70 -3.09
N TYR A 222 5.52 -26.10 -3.04
CA TYR A 222 5.97 -27.31 -2.35
C TYR A 222 6.38 -27.06 -0.90
N THR A 223 6.44 -25.81 -0.46
CA THR A 223 6.67 -25.44 0.93
C THR A 223 5.35 -25.16 1.66
N THR A 224 5.35 -25.33 2.98
CA THR A 224 4.16 -25.08 3.83
C THR A 224 3.69 -23.62 3.74
N ASP A 225 4.62 -22.67 3.63
CA ASP A 225 4.31 -21.24 3.61
C ASP A 225 4.02 -20.73 2.20
N ALA A 226 4.48 -21.40 1.18
CA ALA A 226 4.31 -21.16 -0.26
C ALA A 226 4.71 -19.76 -0.77
N ASN A 227 4.63 -18.72 0.04
CA ASN A 227 4.85 -17.33 -0.36
C ASN A 227 5.89 -16.67 0.55
N TYR A 228 6.93 -16.10 -0.04
CA TYR A 228 8.04 -15.44 0.66
C TYR A 228 8.22 -14.03 0.13
N TRP A 229 8.32 -13.08 1.05
CA TRP A 229 8.29 -11.65 0.75
C TRP A 229 9.43 -10.93 1.43
N THR A 230 10.09 -10.05 0.70
CA THR A 230 11.11 -9.17 1.26
C THR A 230 10.91 -7.75 0.77
N GLN A 231 10.99 -6.78 1.67
CA GLN A 231 11.18 -5.37 1.36
C GLN A 231 12.56 -4.96 1.82
N VAL A 232 13.32 -4.32 0.93
CA VAL A 232 14.59 -3.67 1.27
C VAL A 232 14.45 -2.18 1.03
N PHE A 233 14.80 -1.39 2.04
CA PHE A 233 14.72 0.07 2.02
C PHE A 233 16.13 0.67 2.08
N MET A 234 16.33 1.81 1.43
CA MET A 234 17.56 2.60 1.55
C MET A 234 17.31 4.10 1.35
N SER A 235 18.29 4.89 1.82
CA SER A 235 18.34 6.36 1.61
C SER A 235 19.29 6.74 0.50
#